data_b71f8d57f2043197c54af1bd5fa3ec7f
#
_entry.id   b71f8d57f2043197c54af1bd5fa3ec7f
#
_cell.length_a   1.000
_cell.length_b   1.000
_cell.length_c   1.000
_cell.angle_alpha   90.00
_cell.angle_beta   90.00
_cell.angle_gamma   90.00
#
_symmetry.space_group_name_H-M   'P 1'
#
loop_
_entity.id
_entity.type
_entity.pdbx_description
1 polymer ?
#
loop_
_entity_poly.entity_id
_entity_poly.type
_entity_poly.pdbx_seq_one_letter_code
_entity_poly.pdbx_strand_id
1 'polypeptide(L)'
;MNMVQIILKKKRGAALSREEIRYFVRGAADGSVPDYQVSALLMAICFAGMTPQETADLTMEMMHSGDVVDLSGFAGRCVDKHSTGGVGDTTTLVLAPLAAACGAKVAKMSGRGLGHTGGTLDKLESIPGFQISLSEEAFKAQVRKVGCAVIGQTADLVPADKRLYALRDVTGTVDSIPLIASSILSKKLAAGADAIVLDVKTGSGALMQTLEESVKLAEAMVQIGKLAGKPTLAMVTGMDQPLGTHVGNALEVKEAIEILAGTAGEGSADLREVSLTLGGQMLLAAGVADTLEGAKARMQEALKSGAGLDKFKEMIAAQGGDARVADDVNLLPKARHIVPVPAARDGYVSAMDTMAIGYVAQGLGAGRVQKADVIDPAAGLVMDARIGNFVHAGEPLCHIHAADAALRMRELVTLSDEAPKKPPLIYATVTPEGAVRA
;
A
#
# COMPACT_ATOMS: atom_id res chain seq x y z
N MET A 1 -8.97 -19.21 -31.71
CA MET A 1 -9.83 -19.00 -30.56
C MET A 1 -10.72 -17.80 -30.85
N ASN A 2 -11.93 -17.71 -30.29
CA ASN A 2 -12.86 -16.60 -30.61
C ASN A 2 -13.27 -15.90 -29.29
N MET A 3 -12.99 -14.61 -29.21
CA MET A 3 -13.23 -13.83 -27.97
C MET A 3 -14.72 -13.79 -27.58
N VAL A 4 -15.64 -13.72 -28.55
CA VAL A 4 -17.09 -13.73 -28.28
C VAL A 4 -17.52 -15.03 -27.58
N GLN A 5 -16.96 -16.18 -28.00
CA GLN A 5 -17.26 -17.47 -27.35
C GLN A 5 -16.74 -17.52 -25.92
N ILE A 6 -15.57 -16.94 -25.64
CA ILE A 6 -15.00 -16.83 -24.29
C ILE A 6 -15.91 -15.97 -23.40
N ILE A 7 -16.35 -14.80 -23.91
CA ILE A 7 -17.28 -13.91 -23.20
C ILE A 7 -18.59 -14.65 -22.89
N LEU A 8 -19.18 -15.31 -23.88
CA LEU A 8 -20.44 -16.06 -23.70
C LEU A 8 -20.30 -17.22 -22.71
N LYS A 9 -19.16 -17.92 -22.72
CA LYS A 9 -18.84 -18.99 -21.79
C LYS A 9 -18.81 -18.45 -20.37
N LYS A 10 -18.06 -17.35 -20.12
CA LYS A 10 -17.95 -16.72 -18.80
C LYS A 10 -19.27 -16.13 -18.33
N LYS A 11 -19.98 -15.42 -19.20
CA LYS A 11 -21.32 -14.87 -18.93
C LYS A 11 -22.32 -15.94 -18.43
N ARG A 12 -22.17 -17.20 -18.86
CA ARG A 12 -23.02 -18.34 -18.43
C ARG A 12 -22.51 -19.00 -17.13
N GLY A 13 -21.49 -18.44 -16.47
CA GLY A 13 -20.92 -18.96 -15.23
C GLY A 13 -19.92 -20.10 -15.41
N ALA A 14 -19.58 -20.48 -16.65
CA ALA A 14 -18.63 -21.57 -16.87
C ALA A 14 -17.18 -21.09 -16.66
N ALA A 15 -16.32 -21.97 -16.11
CA ALA A 15 -14.92 -21.68 -15.92
C ALA A 15 -14.17 -21.60 -17.26
N LEU A 16 -13.25 -20.63 -17.38
CA LEU A 16 -12.36 -20.48 -18.51
C LEU A 16 -11.16 -21.43 -18.38
N SER A 17 -10.68 -21.97 -19.50
CA SER A 17 -9.42 -22.70 -19.51
C SER A 17 -8.22 -21.72 -19.48
N ARG A 18 -7.06 -22.24 -19.11
CA ARG A 18 -5.81 -21.46 -19.14
C ARG A 18 -5.50 -20.91 -20.53
N GLU A 19 -5.78 -21.68 -21.59
CA GLU A 19 -5.58 -21.25 -22.99
C GLU A 19 -6.51 -20.08 -23.36
N GLU A 20 -7.78 -20.11 -22.89
CA GLU A 20 -8.74 -19.02 -23.10
C GLU A 20 -8.30 -17.76 -22.38
N ILE A 21 -7.82 -17.89 -21.13
CA ILE A 21 -7.27 -16.78 -20.33
C ILE A 21 -6.01 -16.22 -20.98
N ARG A 22 -5.09 -17.08 -21.45
CA ARG A 22 -3.88 -16.68 -22.19
C ARG A 22 -4.21 -15.90 -23.44
N TYR A 23 -5.19 -16.38 -24.24
CA TYR A 23 -5.63 -15.69 -25.44
C TYR A 23 -6.16 -14.28 -25.12
N PHE A 24 -6.97 -14.16 -24.08
CA PHE A 24 -7.49 -12.89 -23.61
C PHE A 24 -6.39 -11.93 -23.16
N VAL A 25 -5.49 -12.40 -22.28
CA VAL A 25 -4.41 -11.56 -21.71
C VAL A 25 -3.45 -11.06 -22.78
N ARG A 26 -3.03 -11.95 -23.71
CA ARG A 26 -2.16 -11.56 -24.83
C ARG A 26 -2.85 -10.57 -25.75
N GLY A 27 -4.08 -10.86 -26.13
CA GLY A 27 -4.84 -9.96 -27.00
C GLY A 27 -5.16 -8.60 -26.33
N ALA A 28 -5.30 -8.56 -25.01
CA ALA A 28 -5.38 -7.30 -24.28
C ALA A 28 -4.04 -6.56 -24.28
N ALA A 29 -2.90 -7.25 -24.11
CA ALA A 29 -1.58 -6.63 -24.06
C ALA A 29 -1.15 -6.05 -25.40
N ASP A 30 -1.31 -6.80 -26.49
CA ASP A 30 -0.86 -6.42 -27.84
C ASP A 30 -1.90 -5.64 -28.67
N GLY A 31 -3.15 -5.53 -28.16
CA GLY A 31 -4.24 -4.81 -28.83
C GLY A 31 -4.99 -5.59 -29.90
N SER A 32 -4.70 -6.88 -30.09
CA SER A 32 -5.42 -7.72 -31.05
C SER A 32 -6.86 -8.04 -30.61
N VAL A 33 -7.16 -7.96 -29.31
CA VAL A 33 -8.52 -7.96 -28.77
C VAL A 33 -8.96 -6.51 -28.51
N PRO A 34 -10.03 -6.02 -29.15
CA PRO A 34 -10.48 -4.64 -29.01
C PRO A 34 -11.09 -4.38 -27.63
N ASP A 35 -10.99 -3.13 -27.16
CA ASP A 35 -11.37 -2.71 -25.82
C ASP A 35 -12.83 -3.05 -25.43
N TYR A 36 -13.76 -3.01 -26.39
CA TYR A 36 -15.15 -3.38 -26.12
C TYR A 36 -15.32 -4.88 -25.81
N GLN A 37 -14.50 -5.75 -26.37
CA GLN A 37 -14.48 -7.19 -26.03
C GLN A 37 -13.76 -7.44 -24.71
N VAL A 38 -12.67 -6.72 -24.46
CA VAL A 38 -11.98 -6.76 -23.17
C VAL A 38 -12.94 -6.35 -22.06
N SER A 39 -13.61 -5.19 -22.19
CA SER A 39 -14.57 -4.69 -21.22
C SER A 39 -15.75 -5.64 -20.99
N ALA A 40 -16.25 -6.27 -22.08
CA ALA A 40 -17.34 -7.24 -21.96
C ALA A 40 -16.92 -8.49 -21.15
N LEU A 41 -15.69 -8.98 -21.31
CA LEU A 41 -15.20 -10.10 -20.50
C LEU A 41 -14.96 -9.68 -19.05
N LEU A 42 -14.38 -8.51 -18.82
CA LEU A 42 -14.18 -7.96 -17.45
C LEU A 42 -15.53 -7.86 -16.71
N MET A 43 -16.58 -7.35 -17.36
CA MET A 43 -17.91 -7.28 -16.77
C MET A 43 -18.52 -8.67 -16.55
N ALA A 44 -18.33 -9.63 -17.49
CA ALA A 44 -18.77 -11.00 -17.29
C ALA A 44 -18.07 -11.66 -16.07
N ILE A 45 -16.80 -11.34 -15.83
CA ILE A 45 -16.06 -11.79 -14.64
C ILE A 45 -16.63 -11.15 -13.36
N CYS A 46 -16.99 -9.85 -13.39
CA CYS A 46 -17.59 -9.19 -12.22
C CYS A 46 -18.88 -9.89 -11.77
N PHE A 47 -19.73 -10.28 -12.70
CA PHE A 47 -21.01 -10.95 -12.38
C PHE A 47 -20.88 -12.43 -12.08
N ALA A 48 -20.05 -13.16 -12.82
CA ALA A 48 -19.93 -14.62 -12.71
C ALA A 48 -18.83 -15.07 -11.75
N GLY A 49 -17.94 -14.15 -11.35
CA GLY A 49 -16.75 -14.48 -10.56
C GLY A 49 -15.71 -15.30 -11.34
N MET A 50 -14.68 -15.73 -10.67
CA MET A 50 -13.66 -16.67 -11.13
C MET A 50 -13.38 -17.71 -10.05
N THR A 51 -13.08 -18.93 -10.48
CA THR A 51 -12.55 -19.96 -9.58
C THR A 51 -11.13 -19.56 -9.12
N PRO A 52 -10.61 -20.11 -8.02
CA PRO A 52 -9.22 -19.89 -7.59
C PRO A 52 -8.21 -20.22 -8.69
N GLN A 53 -8.45 -21.29 -9.46
CA GLN A 53 -7.56 -21.66 -10.56
C GLN A 53 -7.60 -20.65 -11.71
N GLU A 54 -8.79 -20.19 -12.13
CA GLU A 54 -8.91 -19.13 -13.15
C GLU A 54 -8.19 -17.85 -12.73
N THR A 55 -8.34 -17.46 -11.44
CA THR A 55 -7.70 -16.25 -10.90
C THR A 55 -6.17 -16.39 -10.88
N ALA A 56 -5.66 -17.58 -10.53
CA ALA A 56 -4.24 -17.86 -10.58
C ALA A 56 -3.72 -17.88 -12.03
N ASP A 57 -4.43 -18.51 -12.96
CA ASP A 57 -4.05 -18.55 -14.38
C ASP A 57 -4.04 -17.13 -14.97
N LEU A 58 -5.05 -16.30 -14.65
CA LEU A 58 -5.08 -14.90 -15.07
C LEU A 58 -3.86 -14.13 -14.54
N THR A 59 -3.55 -14.31 -13.26
CA THR A 59 -2.39 -13.68 -12.63
C THR A 59 -1.09 -14.07 -13.29
N MET A 60 -0.89 -15.36 -13.56
CA MET A 60 0.34 -15.86 -14.18
C MET A 60 0.47 -15.43 -15.64
N GLU A 61 -0.61 -15.44 -16.41
CA GLU A 61 -0.57 -14.97 -17.80
C GLU A 61 -0.33 -13.44 -17.87
N MET A 62 -0.89 -12.67 -16.91
CA MET A 62 -0.60 -11.23 -16.79
C MET A 62 0.86 -11.00 -16.37
N MET A 63 1.39 -11.73 -15.39
CA MET A 63 2.80 -11.67 -14.96
C MET A 63 3.75 -11.90 -16.17
N HIS A 64 3.46 -12.90 -17.00
CA HIS A 64 4.28 -13.24 -18.18
C HIS A 64 3.98 -12.40 -19.43
N SER A 65 3.15 -11.36 -19.32
CA SER A 65 2.90 -10.45 -20.44
C SER A 65 4.03 -9.47 -20.69
N GLY A 66 4.98 -9.34 -19.78
CA GLY A 66 6.15 -8.47 -19.84
C GLY A 66 7.35 -9.05 -19.11
N ASP A 67 8.24 -8.17 -18.69
CA ASP A 67 9.47 -8.55 -18.01
C ASP A 67 9.21 -9.09 -16.58
N VAL A 68 10.05 -10.02 -16.17
CA VAL A 68 10.08 -10.57 -14.81
C VAL A 68 11.49 -10.36 -14.25
N VAL A 69 11.56 -9.69 -13.10
CA VAL A 69 12.84 -9.41 -12.45
C VAL A 69 13.41 -10.68 -11.82
N ASP A 70 14.62 -11.03 -12.19
CA ASP A 70 15.33 -12.16 -11.61
C ASP A 70 16.13 -11.74 -10.36
N LEU A 71 15.67 -12.19 -9.19
CA LEU A 71 16.35 -12.01 -7.90
C LEU A 71 17.03 -13.29 -7.39
N SER A 72 17.15 -14.34 -8.21
CA SER A 72 17.74 -15.63 -7.80
C SER A 72 19.22 -15.55 -7.38
N GLY A 73 19.94 -14.50 -7.84
CA GLY A 73 21.34 -14.28 -7.49
C GLY A 73 21.61 -13.63 -6.11
N PHE A 74 20.59 -13.52 -5.25
CA PHE A 74 20.78 -12.99 -3.90
C PHE A 74 21.06 -14.10 -2.89
N ALA A 75 21.97 -13.82 -1.95
CA ALA A 75 22.14 -14.64 -0.76
C ALA A 75 20.95 -14.40 0.18
N GLY A 76 20.16 -15.43 0.47
CA GLY A 76 18.93 -15.35 1.23
C GLY A 76 17.72 -14.95 0.37
N ARG A 77 16.55 -14.93 0.98
CA ARG A 77 15.29 -14.62 0.31
C ARG A 77 15.06 -13.12 0.22
N CYS A 78 14.69 -12.67 -0.98
CA CYS A 78 14.16 -11.32 -1.18
C CYS A 78 12.66 -11.30 -0.81
N VAL A 79 12.27 -10.35 0.02
CA VAL A 79 10.87 -10.21 0.47
C VAL A 79 10.29 -8.88 0.01
N ASP A 80 9.00 -8.86 -0.27
CA ASP A 80 8.25 -7.63 -0.57
C ASP A 80 7.01 -7.55 0.32
N LYS A 81 6.58 -6.32 0.60
CA LYS A 81 5.31 -6.01 1.26
C LYS A 81 4.42 -5.21 0.33
N HIS A 82 3.17 -5.59 0.21
CA HIS A 82 2.18 -4.80 -0.52
C HIS A 82 1.04 -4.41 0.40
N SER A 83 0.57 -3.16 0.28
CA SER A 83 -0.66 -2.68 0.90
C SER A 83 -1.73 -2.47 -0.16
N THR A 84 -2.99 -2.75 0.17
CA THR A 84 -4.14 -2.38 -0.67
C THR A 84 -4.36 -0.86 -0.72
N GLY A 85 -3.62 -0.12 0.11
CA GLY A 85 -3.69 1.34 0.19
C GLY A 85 -4.66 1.83 1.27
N GLY A 86 -4.42 3.04 1.72
CA GLY A 86 -5.21 3.71 2.73
C GLY A 86 -4.71 5.14 2.94
N VAL A 87 -5.26 5.81 3.93
CA VAL A 87 -4.94 7.18 4.31
C VAL A 87 -3.86 7.16 5.40
N GLY A 88 -2.75 7.86 5.18
CA GLY A 88 -1.60 7.84 6.11
C GLY A 88 -0.84 6.50 6.14
N ASP A 89 -1.05 5.61 5.13
CA ASP A 89 -0.33 4.32 5.09
C ASP A 89 1.15 4.53 4.72
N THR A 90 1.95 4.81 5.73
CA THR A 90 3.39 5.04 5.63
C THR A 90 4.22 3.81 6.03
N THR A 91 3.57 2.67 6.26
CA THR A 91 4.20 1.45 6.76
C THR A 91 5.46 1.04 6.00
N THR A 92 5.49 1.22 4.66
CA THR A 92 6.68 0.87 3.84
C THR A 92 7.93 1.65 4.25
N LEU A 93 7.82 2.95 4.54
CA LEU A 93 8.95 3.80 4.88
C LEU A 93 9.53 3.45 6.25
N VAL A 94 8.72 2.89 7.14
CA VAL A 94 9.14 2.42 8.47
C VAL A 94 9.69 0.99 8.41
N LEU A 95 8.91 0.05 7.84
CA LEU A 95 9.25 -1.37 7.92
C LEU A 95 10.40 -1.79 6.98
N ALA A 96 10.54 -1.15 5.78
CA ALA A 96 11.57 -1.58 4.83
C ALA A 96 13.00 -1.37 5.35
N PRO A 97 13.36 -0.19 5.89
CA PRO A 97 14.68 0.01 6.48
C PRO A 97 14.86 -0.81 7.77
N LEU A 98 13.85 -0.97 8.61
CA LEU A 98 13.93 -1.81 9.81
C LEU A 98 14.18 -3.29 9.46
N ALA A 99 13.43 -3.84 8.50
CA ALA A 99 13.64 -5.22 8.05
C ALA A 99 15.03 -5.41 7.44
N ALA A 100 15.52 -4.43 6.66
CA ALA A 100 16.86 -4.45 6.10
C ALA A 100 17.94 -4.36 7.19
N ALA A 101 17.75 -3.53 8.22
CA ALA A 101 18.64 -3.46 9.39
C ALA A 101 18.71 -4.80 10.14
N CYS A 102 17.63 -5.58 10.14
CA CYS A 102 17.57 -6.93 10.70
C CYS A 102 18.14 -8.01 9.77
N GLY A 103 18.60 -7.68 8.56
CA GLY A 103 19.25 -8.59 7.62
C GLY A 103 18.36 -9.12 6.49
N ALA A 104 17.09 -8.76 6.42
CA ALA A 104 16.26 -9.11 5.27
C ALA A 104 16.65 -8.32 4.01
N LYS A 105 16.37 -8.88 2.83
CA LYS A 105 16.52 -8.21 1.54
C LYS A 105 15.15 -7.73 1.04
N VAL A 106 14.95 -6.41 1.04
CA VAL A 106 13.67 -5.79 0.65
C VAL A 106 13.80 -5.18 -0.75
N ALA A 107 13.43 -5.96 -1.75
CA ALA A 107 13.43 -5.55 -3.16
C ALA A 107 12.02 -5.10 -3.55
N LYS A 108 11.69 -3.81 -3.32
CA LYS A 108 10.32 -3.34 -3.41
C LYS A 108 10.07 -2.52 -4.68
N MET A 109 9.09 -2.97 -5.47
CA MET A 109 8.46 -2.14 -6.48
C MET A 109 7.11 -1.63 -5.99
N SER A 110 6.89 -0.33 -6.09
CA SER A 110 5.71 0.36 -5.56
C SER A 110 5.00 1.19 -6.64
N GLY A 111 3.83 1.72 -6.27
CA GLY A 111 3.01 2.58 -7.13
C GLY A 111 2.90 4.01 -6.61
N ARG A 112 2.34 4.87 -7.46
CA ARG A 112 1.88 6.20 -7.10
C ARG A 112 0.53 6.14 -6.40
N GLY A 113 0.12 7.23 -5.77
CA GLY A 113 -1.20 7.37 -5.17
C GLY A 113 -2.32 7.27 -6.20
N LEU A 114 -3.44 6.70 -5.78
CA LEU A 114 -4.66 6.57 -6.56
C LEU A 114 -5.87 6.98 -5.72
N GLY A 115 -6.71 7.84 -6.26
CA GLY A 115 -7.88 8.33 -5.55
C GLY A 115 -7.51 9.01 -4.23
N HIS A 116 -8.17 8.63 -3.16
CA HIS A 116 -7.94 9.15 -1.79
C HIS A 116 -6.69 8.62 -1.09
N THR A 117 -5.97 7.66 -1.70
CA THR A 117 -4.80 7.02 -1.07
C THR A 117 -3.50 7.71 -1.46
N GLY A 118 -2.58 7.89 -0.50
CA GLY A 118 -1.24 8.38 -0.76
C GLY A 118 -0.34 7.31 -1.38
N GLY A 119 0.50 7.67 -2.36
CA GLY A 119 1.44 6.75 -3.00
C GLY A 119 2.80 6.70 -2.32
N THR A 120 3.35 5.50 -2.13
CA THR A 120 4.71 5.35 -1.56
C THR A 120 5.76 6.10 -2.38
N LEU A 121 5.63 6.12 -3.71
CA LEU A 121 6.58 6.84 -4.58
C LEU A 121 6.43 8.36 -4.44
N ASP A 122 5.20 8.86 -4.36
CA ASP A 122 4.94 10.29 -4.21
C ASP A 122 5.50 10.81 -2.87
N LYS A 123 5.44 9.99 -1.81
CA LYS A 123 6.07 10.28 -0.51
C LYS A 123 7.59 10.35 -0.63
N LEU A 124 8.22 9.35 -1.23
CA LEU A 124 9.67 9.33 -1.40
C LEU A 124 10.18 10.46 -2.31
N GLU A 125 9.43 10.85 -3.34
CA GLU A 125 9.75 12.00 -4.20
C GLU A 125 9.70 13.34 -3.44
N SER A 126 9.05 13.42 -2.27
CA SER A 126 9.09 14.61 -1.42
C SER A 126 10.46 14.81 -0.73
N ILE A 127 11.29 13.79 -0.69
CA ILE A 127 12.68 13.90 -0.24
C ILE A 127 13.51 14.55 -1.36
N PRO A 128 14.17 15.69 -1.12
CA PRO A 128 14.91 16.38 -2.18
C PRO A 128 15.92 15.46 -2.89
N GLY A 129 15.83 15.37 -4.22
CA GLY A 129 16.75 14.60 -5.06
C GLY A 129 16.47 13.09 -5.15
N PHE A 130 15.52 12.54 -4.40
CA PHE A 130 15.26 11.11 -4.37
C PHE A 130 14.80 10.57 -5.74
N GLN A 131 15.45 9.51 -6.23
CA GLN A 131 15.17 8.88 -7.51
C GLN A 131 14.30 7.62 -7.31
N ILE A 132 13.10 7.64 -7.86
CA ILE A 132 12.19 6.48 -7.85
C ILE A 132 12.39 5.53 -9.05
N SER A 133 13.18 5.94 -10.03
CA SER A 133 13.49 5.15 -11.21
C SER A 133 14.98 4.77 -11.19
N LEU A 134 15.25 3.48 -11.13
CA LEU A 134 16.60 2.90 -11.25
C LEU A 134 16.59 1.87 -12.39
N SER A 135 17.75 1.65 -13.02
CA SER A 135 17.91 0.46 -13.86
C SER A 135 17.81 -0.81 -13.02
N GLU A 136 17.50 -1.93 -13.62
CA GLU A 136 17.42 -3.22 -12.91
C GLU A 136 18.74 -3.56 -12.22
N GLU A 137 19.88 -3.30 -12.88
CA GLU A 137 21.22 -3.53 -12.32
C GLU A 137 21.47 -2.64 -11.09
N ALA A 138 21.12 -1.34 -11.17
CA ALA A 138 21.29 -0.40 -10.06
C ALA A 138 20.38 -0.78 -8.89
N PHE A 139 19.12 -1.16 -9.16
CA PHE A 139 18.19 -1.67 -8.15
C PHE A 139 18.74 -2.89 -7.43
N LYS A 140 19.20 -3.89 -8.18
CA LYS A 140 19.80 -5.12 -7.61
C LYS A 140 21.07 -4.82 -6.83
N ALA A 141 21.95 -3.94 -7.35
CA ALA A 141 23.17 -3.52 -6.67
C ALA A 141 22.88 -2.84 -5.33
N GLN A 142 21.88 -1.97 -5.29
CA GLN A 142 21.46 -1.31 -4.05
C GLN A 142 20.91 -2.31 -3.04
N VAL A 143 20.00 -3.22 -3.44
CA VAL A 143 19.47 -4.23 -2.52
C VAL A 143 20.59 -5.12 -1.95
N ARG A 144 21.61 -5.47 -2.77
CA ARG A 144 22.79 -6.21 -2.26
C ARG A 144 23.56 -5.41 -1.23
N LYS A 145 23.84 -4.14 -1.49
CA LYS A 145 24.70 -3.27 -0.66
C LYS A 145 23.97 -2.76 0.57
N VAL A 146 22.76 -2.19 0.39
CA VAL A 146 22.02 -1.50 1.45
C VAL A 146 21.06 -2.45 2.19
N GLY A 147 20.53 -3.46 1.50
CA GLY A 147 19.50 -4.36 2.03
C GLY A 147 18.10 -3.99 1.60
N CYS A 148 17.83 -2.75 1.18
CA CYS A 148 16.52 -2.33 0.68
C CYS A 148 16.63 -1.32 -0.46
N ALA A 149 15.63 -1.35 -1.34
CA ALA A 149 15.37 -0.32 -2.35
C ALA A 149 13.86 -0.25 -2.63
N VAL A 150 13.36 0.96 -2.89
CA VAL A 150 11.95 1.20 -3.24
C VAL A 150 11.91 1.99 -4.55
N ILE A 151 11.42 1.35 -5.61
CA ILE A 151 11.38 1.96 -6.94
C ILE A 151 9.99 1.88 -7.56
N GLY A 152 9.75 2.65 -8.61
CA GLY A 152 8.59 2.54 -9.46
C GLY A 152 8.66 1.29 -10.34
N GLN A 153 7.49 0.86 -10.81
CA GLN A 153 7.39 -0.20 -11.81
C GLN A 153 7.92 0.32 -13.16
N THR A 154 8.64 -0.53 -13.89
CA THR A 154 9.02 -0.21 -15.28
C THR A 154 7.80 -0.27 -16.20
N ALA A 155 7.91 0.34 -17.37
CA ALA A 155 6.82 0.33 -18.36
C ALA A 155 6.52 -1.09 -18.88
N ASP A 156 7.53 -1.95 -18.86
CA ASP A 156 7.50 -3.30 -19.42
C ASP A 156 7.12 -4.37 -18.38
N LEU A 157 6.96 -3.96 -17.11
CA LEU A 157 6.46 -4.85 -16.05
C LEU A 157 4.94 -4.98 -16.18
N VAL A 158 4.45 -6.18 -16.50
CA VAL A 158 3.03 -6.55 -16.58
C VAL A 158 2.20 -5.59 -17.46
N PRO A 159 2.54 -5.38 -18.75
CA PRO A 159 1.82 -4.44 -19.63
C PRO A 159 0.35 -4.79 -19.81
N ALA A 160 -0.03 -6.07 -19.72
CA ALA A 160 -1.44 -6.48 -19.74
C ALA A 160 -2.23 -5.83 -18.60
N ASP A 161 -1.70 -5.81 -17.36
CA ASP A 161 -2.40 -5.19 -16.23
C ASP A 161 -2.58 -3.70 -16.44
N LYS A 162 -1.58 -3.00 -16.96
CA LYS A 162 -1.67 -1.56 -17.23
C LYS A 162 -2.86 -1.24 -18.15
N ARG A 163 -3.09 -2.05 -19.20
CA ARG A 163 -4.22 -1.85 -20.10
C ARG A 163 -5.54 -2.29 -19.51
N LEU A 164 -5.57 -3.46 -18.87
CA LEU A 164 -6.78 -3.97 -18.21
C LEU A 164 -7.25 -3.01 -17.11
N TYR A 165 -6.34 -2.51 -16.28
CA TYR A 165 -6.68 -1.57 -15.21
C TYR A 165 -7.22 -0.24 -15.75
N ALA A 166 -6.61 0.30 -16.82
CA ALA A 166 -7.09 1.54 -17.45
C ALA A 166 -8.53 1.41 -18.00
N LEU A 167 -8.92 0.21 -18.48
CA LEU A 167 -10.30 -0.07 -18.90
C LEU A 167 -11.21 -0.25 -17.68
N ARG A 168 -10.75 -0.95 -16.64
CA ARG A 168 -11.53 -1.17 -15.41
C ARG A 168 -11.92 0.14 -14.74
N ASP A 169 -11.02 1.10 -14.71
CA ASP A 169 -11.20 2.41 -14.08
C ASP A 169 -12.39 3.19 -14.68
N VAL A 170 -12.71 2.96 -15.95
CA VAL A 170 -13.78 3.68 -16.69
C VAL A 170 -14.97 2.79 -17.07
N THR A 171 -15.01 1.53 -16.64
CA THR A 171 -16.08 0.58 -16.98
C THR A 171 -16.81 -0.01 -15.78
N GLY A 172 -16.55 0.49 -14.56
CA GLY A 172 -17.23 0.02 -13.34
C GLY A 172 -16.88 -1.43 -12.98
N THR A 173 -15.63 -1.86 -13.22
CA THR A 173 -15.18 -3.23 -12.94
C THR A 173 -13.98 -3.27 -11.97
N VAL A 174 -13.75 -2.20 -11.22
CA VAL A 174 -12.61 -2.08 -10.28
C VAL A 174 -12.82 -2.93 -9.02
N ASP A 175 -14.03 -3.09 -8.54
CA ASP A 175 -14.40 -3.72 -7.28
C ASP A 175 -14.42 -5.26 -7.28
N SER A 176 -14.15 -5.89 -8.42
CA SER A 176 -14.11 -7.35 -8.55
C SER A 176 -12.91 -7.97 -7.83
N ILE A 177 -13.12 -8.76 -6.78
CA ILE A 177 -12.07 -9.41 -5.99
C ILE A 177 -11.08 -10.21 -6.85
N PRO A 178 -11.48 -11.09 -7.79
CA PRO A 178 -10.54 -11.81 -8.65
C PRO A 178 -9.65 -10.87 -9.48
N LEU A 179 -10.24 -9.80 -10.01
CA LEU A 179 -9.50 -8.83 -10.84
C LEU A 179 -8.56 -7.96 -9.99
N ILE A 180 -8.95 -7.59 -8.76
CA ILE A 180 -8.08 -6.88 -7.81
C ILE A 180 -6.90 -7.77 -7.42
N ALA A 181 -7.17 -9.00 -7.02
CA ALA A 181 -6.15 -9.95 -6.59
C ALA A 181 -5.14 -10.24 -7.72
N SER A 182 -5.62 -10.49 -8.94
CA SER A 182 -4.77 -10.74 -10.10
C SER A 182 -3.91 -9.53 -10.47
N SER A 183 -4.48 -8.33 -10.44
CA SER A 183 -3.75 -7.08 -10.71
C SER A 183 -2.62 -6.85 -9.70
N ILE A 184 -2.87 -7.08 -8.41
CA ILE A 184 -1.87 -6.93 -7.36
C ILE A 184 -0.78 -7.98 -7.50
N LEU A 185 -1.17 -9.26 -7.52
CA LEU A 185 -0.23 -10.36 -7.45
C LEU A 185 0.61 -10.52 -8.74
N SER A 186 0.07 -10.24 -9.93
CA SER A 186 0.85 -10.29 -11.16
C SER A 186 2.07 -9.37 -11.11
N LYS A 187 1.92 -8.16 -10.59
CA LYS A 187 3.01 -7.20 -10.42
C LYS A 187 4.00 -7.62 -9.32
N LYS A 188 3.50 -8.19 -8.22
CA LYS A 188 4.35 -8.65 -7.12
C LYS A 188 5.17 -9.87 -7.50
N LEU A 189 4.59 -10.79 -8.24
CA LEU A 189 5.29 -11.95 -8.78
C LEU A 189 6.32 -11.54 -9.84
N ALA A 190 5.95 -10.61 -10.75
CA ALA A 190 6.87 -10.09 -11.77
C ALA A 190 8.04 -9.30 -11.16
N ALA A 191 7.87 -8.66 -10.00
CA ALA A 191 8.96 -8.00 -9.28
C ALA A 191 10.00 -8.99 -8.69
N GLY A 192 9.75 -10.30 -8.76
CA GLY A 192 10.74 -11.34 -8.48
C GLY A 192 10.91 -11.74 -7.02
N ALA A 193 10.16 -11.16 -6.06
CA ALA A 193 10.29 -11.50 -4.65
C ALA A 193 10.07 -13.00 -4.38
N ASP A 194 10.84 -13.55 -3.43
CA ASP A 194 10.74 -14.97 -3.02
C ASP A 194 9.56 -15.19 -2.08
N ALA A 195 9.16 -14.17 -1.33
CA ALA A 195 7.99 -14.21 -0.46
C ALA A 195 7.30 -12.84 -0.41
N ILE A 196 5.99 -12.84 -0.20
CA ILE A 196 5.14 -11.65 -0.23
C ILE A 196 4.33 -11.56 1.08
N VAL A 197 4.41 -10.40 1.73
CA VAL A 197 3.54 -10.05 2.86
C VAL A 197 2.52 -9.02 2.38
N LEU A 198 1.25 -9.33 2.51
CA LEU A 198 0.15 -8.48 2.10
C LEU A 198 -0.47 -7.78 3.31
N ASP A 199 -0.73 -6.51 3.17
CA ASP A 199 -1.41 -5.66 4.14
C ASP A 199 -2.75 -5.23 3.53
N VAL A 200 -3.80 -5.95 3.88
CA VAL A 200 -5.15 -5.73 3.36
C VAL A 200 -5.88 -4.81 4.31
N LYS A 201 -6.13 -3.59 3.88
CA LYS A 201 -6.83 -2.59 4.70
C LYS A 201 -8.33 -2.87 4.75
N THR A 202 -8.94 -2.66 5.94
CA THR A 202 -10.39 -2.74 6.18
C THR A 202 -10.86 -1.52 6.96
N GLY A 203 -12.05 -1.02 6.68
CA GLY A 203 -12.64 0.15 7.35
C GLY A 203 -12.96 1.30 6.40
N SER A 204 -13.39 2.43 6.96
CA SER A 204 -13.94 3.57 6.20
C SER A 204 -12.95 4.23 5.22
N GLY A 205 -11.64 4.05 5.41
CA GLY A 205 -10.61 4.58 4.53
C GLY A 205 -9.99 3.55 3.59
N ALA A 206 -10.51 2.33 3.55
CA ALA A 206 -9.99 1.22 2.75
C ALA A 206 -10.77 1.00 1.46
N LEU A 207 -10.15 0.30 0.50
CA LEU A 207 -10.83 -0.18 -0.72
C LEU A 207 -11.94 -1.18 -0.37
N MET A 208 -11.64 -2.14 0.53
CA MET A 208 -12.62 -3.07 1.11
C MET A 208 -13.09 -2.49 2.44
N GLN A 209 -14.34 -2.02 2.49
CA GLN A 209 -14.84 -1.34 3.68
C GLN A 209 -15.26 -2.31 4.80
N THR A 210 -15.61 -3.53 4.45
CA THR A 210 -16.02 -4.55 5.43
C THR A 210 -14.90 -5.56 5.70
N LEU A 211 -14.85 -6.07 6.94
CA LEU A 211 -13.91 -7.10 7.33
C LEU A 211 -14.09 -8.37 6.47
N GLU A 212 -15.32 -8.71 6.14
CA GLU A 212 -15.62 -9.90 5.34
C GLU A 212 -15.04 -9.83 3.93
N GLU A 213 -15.22 -8.69 3.24
CA GLU A 213 -14.64 -8.47 1.91
C GLU A 213 -13.11 -8.44 1.95
N SER A 214 -12.54 -7.80 2.99
CA SER A 214 -11.10 -7.74 3.18
C SER A 214 -10.49 -9.12 3.39
N VAL A 215 -11.14 -9.98 4.19
CA VAL A 215 -10.71 -11.38 4.39
C VAL A 215 -10.82 -12.17 3.08
N LYS A 216 -11.93 -12.05 2.35
CA LYS A 216 -12.09 -12.70 1.03
C LYS A 216 -11.01 -12.29 0.04
N LEU A 217 -10.65 -10.99 -0.02
CA LEU A 217 -9.56 -10.51 -0.86
C LEU A 217 -8.22 -11.07 -0.41
N ALA A 218 -7.95 -11.09 0.89
CA ALA A 218 -6.73 -11.65 1.46
C ALA A 218 -6.59 -13.15 1.13
N GLU A 219 -7.66 -13.93 1.31
CA GLU A 219 -7.70 -15.36 0.96
C GLU A 219 -7.45 -15.60 -0.53
N ALA A 220 -8.10 -14.82 -1.41
CA ALA A 220 -7.88 -14.90 -2.85
C ALA A 220 -6.41 -14.67 -3.22
N MET A 221 -5.78 -13.64 -2.65
CA MET A 221 -4.36 -13.32 -2.92
C MET A 221 -3.41 -14.39 -2.36
N VAL A 222 -3.65 -14.89 -1.15
CA VAL A 222 -2.83 -15.97 -0.55
C VAL A 222 -2.96 -17.24 -1.38
N GLN A 223 -4.17 -17.57 -1.85
CA GLN A 223 -4.38 -18.74 -2.71
C GLN A 223 -3.67 -18.61 -4.06
N ILE A 224 -3.64 -17.42 -4.67
CA ILE A 224 -2.83 -17.18 -5.88
C ILE A 224 -1.35 -17.45 -5.59
N GLY A 225 -0.81 -16.91 -4.49
CA GLY A 225 0.57 -17.15 -4.09
C GLY A 225 0.89 -18.64 -3.94
N LYS A 226 0.01 -19.39 -3.27
CA LYS A 226 0.12 -20.85 -3.13
C LYS A 226 0.16 -21.57 -4.48
N LEU A 227 -0.76 -21.25 -5.39
CA LEU A 227 -0.82 -21.84 -6.72
C LEU A 227 0.37 -21.45 -7.62
N ALA A 228 0.93 -20.24 -7.39
CA ALA A 228 2.16 -19.77 -8.05
C ALA A 228 3.46 -20.32 -7.41
N GLY A 229 3.38 -21.11 -6.33
CA GLY A 229 4.55 -21.63 -5.62
C GLY A 229 5.36 -20.56 -4.88
N LYS A 230 4.74 -19.42 -4.55
CA LYS A 230 5.36 -18.29 -3.83
C LYS A 230 4.76 -18.17 -2.43
N PRO A 231 5.56 -18.31 -1.36
CA PRO A 231 5.11 -18.06 0.01
C PRO A 231 4.46 -16.68 0.13
N THR A 232 3.19 -16.68 0.47
CA THR A 232 2.38 -15.46 0.58
C THR A 232 1.53 -15.56 1.83
N LEU A 233 1.54 -14.51 2.64
CA LEU A 233 0.62 -14.36 3.76
C LEU A 233 -0.01 -12.96 3.70
N ALA A 234 -1.17 -12.80 4.29
CA ALA A 234 -1.86 -11.53 4.40
C ALA A 234 -2.23 -11.22 5.85
N MET A 235 -2.18 -9.94 6.19
CA MET A 235 -2.75 -9.41 7.42
C MET A 235 -3.87 -8.44 7.04
N VAL A 236 -5.01 -8.53 7.72
CA VAL A 236 -6.10 -7.57 7.59
C VAL A 236 -5.94 -6.53 8.69
N THR A 237 -5.68 -5.28 8.30
CA THR A 237 -5.37 -4.18 9.23
C THR A 237 -6.39 -3.04 9.11
N GLY A 238 -6.63 -2.34 10.22
CA GLY A 238 -7.66 -1.30 10.33
C GLY A 238 -7.33 -0.01 9.56
N MET A 239 -8.36 0.62 8.99
CA MET A 239 -8.32 1.92 8.32
C MET A 239 -9.58 2.75 8.62
N ASP A 240 -10.14 2.62 9.83
CA ASP A 240 -11.28 3.43 10.28
C ASP A 240 -10.87 4.85 10.73
N GLN A 241 -9.60 5.12 10.79
CA GLN A 241 -8.95 6.41 10.92
C GLN A 241 -7.64 6.39 10.13
N PRO A 242 -7.04 7.54 9.77
CA PRO A 242 -5.71 7.57 9.16
C PRO A 242 -4.71 6.78 10.00
N LEU A 243 -3.84 5.99 9.36
CA LEU A 243 -2.80 5.25 10.06
C LEU A 243 -1.66 6.20 10.42
N GLY A 244 -1.34 6.32 11.71
CA GLY A 244 -0.54 7.42 12.22
C GLY A 244 -1.31 8.74 12.24
N THR A 245 -0.62 9.84 12.29
CA THR A 245 -1.22 11.18 12.44
C THR A 245 -1.06 12.05 11.19
N HIS A 246 -0.15 11.73 10.30
CA HIS A 246 0.17 12.55 9.14
C HIS A 246 -0.48 12.00 7.87
N VAL A 247 -1.06 12.89 7.07
CA VAL A 247 -1.68 12.58 5.76
C VAL A 247 -1.15 13.59 4.75
N GLY A 248 -0.32 13.14 3.82
CA GLY A 248 0.36 13.98 2.83
C GLY A 248 1.81 13.57 2.65
N ASN A 249 2.43 13.91 1.51
CA ASN A 249 3.67 13.27 1.08
C ASN A 249 4.85 13.55 2.05
N ALA A 250 5.31 14.80 2.17
CA ALA A 250 6.42 15.16 3.05
C ALA A 250 6.05 14.99 4.55
N LEU A 251 4.78 15.18 4.90
CA LEU A 251 4.29 14.98 6.26
C LEU A 251 4.43 13.53 6.69
N GLU A 252 4.07 12.59 5.82
CA GLU A 252 4.19 11.16 6.10
C GLU A 252 5.66 10.70 6.13
N VAL A 253 6.54 11.29 5.30
CA VAL A 253 7.99 11.06 5.40
C VAL A 253 8.53 11.54 6.75
N LYS A 254 8.09 12.72 7.21
CA LYS A 254 8.44 13.26 8.53
C LYS A 254 8.05 12.28 9.64
N GLU A 255 6.79 11.80 9.63
CA GLU A 255 6.31 10.84 10.64
C GLU A 255 7.11 9.52 10.62
N ALA A 256 7.44 9.01 9.43
CA ALA A 256 8.29 7.81 9.31
C ALA A 256 9.69 8.03 9.92
N ILE A 257 10.30 9.20 9.67
CA ILE A 257 11.59 9.56 10.27
C ILE A 257 11.46 9.66 11.80
N GLU A 258 10.43 10.33 12.30
CA GLU A 258 10.19 10.47 13.74
C GLU A 258 9.98 9.11 14.42
N ILE A 259 9.26 8.18 13.78
CA ILE A 259 9.13 6.80 14.27
C ILE A 259 10.50 6.10 14.30
N LEU A 260 11.27 6.17 13.20
CA LEU A 260 12.59 5.54 13.10
C LEU A 260 13.62 6.15 14.07
N ALA A 261 13.49 7.43 14.39
CA ALA A 261 14.31 8.14 15.37
C ALA A 261 13.84 7.91 16.82
N GLY A 262 12.67 7.29 17.04
CA GLY A 262 12.10 7.12 18.38
C GLY A 262 11.55 8.40 19.00
N THR A 263 11.29 9.45 18.22
CA THR A 263 10.79 10.76 18.65
C THR A 263 9.31 10.99 18.34
N ALA A 264 8.66 10.05 17.62
CA ALA A 264 7.24 10.15 17.29
C ALA A 264 6.36 10.14 18.54
N GLY A 265 5.30 10.95 18.52
CA GLY A 265 4.30 11.00 19.59
C GLY A 265 3.44 9.72 19.65
N GLU A 266 2.64 9.62 20.72
CA GLU A 266 1.73 8.48 20.94
C GLU A 266 0.67 8.32 19.83
N GLY A 267 0.31 9.39 19.14
CA GLY A 267 -0.61 9.35 18.00
C GLY A 267 -0.14 8.46 16.84
N SER A 268 1.18 8.21 16.72
CA SER A 268 1.79 7.35 15.70
C SER A 268 2.04 5.90 16.18
N ALA A 269 1.54 5.54 17.36
CA ALA A 269 1.77 4.22 17.96
C ALA A 269 1.15 3.08 17.10
N ASP A 270 0.02 3.33 16.48
CA ASP A 270 -0.65 2.39 15.57
C ASP A 270 0.18 2.12 14.30
N LEU A 271 0.70 3.16 13.65
CA LEU A 271 1.59 3.03 12.49
C LEU A 271 2.86 2.26 12.85
N ARG A 272 3.45 2.56 14.02
CA ARG A 272 4.61 1.84 14.54
C ARG A 272 4.30 0.35 14.75
N GLU A 273 3.20 0.04 15.44
CA GLU A 273 2.81 -1.35 15.77
C GLU A 273 2.51 -2.17 14.50
N VAL A 274 1.72 -1.62 13.56
CA VAL A 274 1.43 -2.28 12.28
C VAL A 274 2.71 -2.51 11.48
N SER A 275 3.62 -1.52 11.46
CA SER A 275 4.91 -1.65 10.76
C SER A 275 5.80 -2.72 11.37
N LEU A 276 5.88 -2.81 12.70
CA LEU A 276 6.65 -3.84 13.40
C LEU A 276 6.06 -5.24 13.18
N THR A 277 4.75 -5.36 13.15
CA THR A 277 4.10 -6.66 12.96
C THR A 277 4.22 -7.15 11.51
N LEU A 278 3.96 -6.29 10.51
CA LEU A 278 4.17 -6.61 9.10
C LEU A 278 5.65 -6.91 8.79
N GLY A 279 6.56 -6.09 9.32
CA GLY A 279 7.99 -6.30 9.16
C GLY A 279 8.47 -7.59 9.85
N GLY A 280 7.91 -7.94 11.01
CA GLY A 280 8.13 -9.21 11.67
C GLY A 280 7.74 -10.40 10.78
N GLN A 281 6.60 -10.32 10.12
CA GLN A 281 6.19 -11.33 9.12
C GLN A 281 7.17 -11.38 7.92
N MET A 282 7.71 -10.25 7.50
CA MET A 282 8.74 -10.22 6.45
C MET A 282 10.03 -10.92 6.90
N LEU A 283 10.46 -10.74 8.15
CA LEU A 283 11.63 -11.44 8.69
C LEU A 283 11.44 -12.96 8.75
N LEU A 284 10.24 -13.42 9.13
CA LEU A 284 9.87 -14.84 9.07
C LEU A 284 9.92 -15.35 7.63
N ALA A 285 9.28 -14.66 6.69
CA ALA A 285 9.24 -15.03 5.29
C ALA A 285 10.64 -15.06 4.65
N ALA A 286 11.54 -14.15 5.09
CA ALA A 286 12.95 -14.13 4.70
C ALA A 286 13.79 -15.25 5.31
N GLY A 287 13.28 -15.95 6.33
CA GLY A 287 14.04 -16.93 7.10
C GLY A 287 15.11 -16.30 8.02
N VAL A 288 14.92 -15.03 8.40
CA VAL A 288 15.82 -14.28 9.29
C VAL A 288 15.44 -14.48 10.76
N ALA A 289 14.23 -14.87 11.03
CA ALA A 289 13.72 -15.20 12.37
C ALA A 289 12.83 -16.46 12.31
N ASP A 290 12.70 -17.16 13.45
CA ASP A 290 11.95 -18.41 13.55
C ASP A 290 10.56 -18.20 14.14
N THR A 291 10.34 -17.12 14.90
CA THR A 291 9.05 -16.78 15.52
C THR A 291 8.69 -15.30 15.30
N LEU A 292 7.39 -15.00 15.32
CA LEU A 292 6.92 -13.61 15.15
C LEU A 292 7.36 -12.72 16.32
N GLU A 293 7.34 -13.22 17.54
CA GLU A 293 7.79 -12.51 18.73
C GLU A 293 9.28 -12.18 18.62
N GLY A 294 10.10 -13.15 18.22
CA GLY A 294 11.55 -12.96 18.00
C GLY A 294 11.82 -11.97 16.87
N ALA A 295 11.06 -12.04 15.78
CA ALA A 295 11.14 -11.10 14.67
C ALA A 295 10.79 -9.67 15.12
N LYS A 296 9.69 -9.49 15.82
CA LYS A 296 9.26 -8.18 16.37
C LYS A 296 10.29 -7.63 17.36
N ALA A 297 10.83 -8.47 18.24
CA ALA A 297 11.87 -8.05 19.19
C ALA A 297 13.12 -7.54 18.46
N ARG A 298 13.56 -8.21 17.38
CA ARG A 298 14.70 -7.74 16.54
C ARG A 298 14.41 -6.40 15.88
N MET A 299 13.21 -6.21 15.35
CA MET A 299 12.82 -4.92 14.76
C MET A 299 12.72 -3.80 15.82
N GLN A 300 12.21 -4.10 17.00
CA GLN A 300 12.18 -3.15 18.12
C GLN A 300 13.61 -2.77 18.56
N GLU A 301 14.55 -3.71 18.58
CA GLU A 301 15.93 -3.42 18.88
C GLU A 301 16.59 -2.56 17.79
N ALA A 302 16.33 -2.86 16.50
CA ALA A 302 16.80 -2.03 15.39
C ALA A 302 16.21 -0.60 15.41
N LEU A 303 14.99 -0.45 15.93
CA LEU A 303 14.38 0.85 16.17
C LEU A 303 15.07 1.60 17.32
N LYS A 304 15.24 0.95 18.48
CA LYS A 304 15.85 1.53 19.68
C LYS A 304 17.31 1.92 19.49
N SER A 305 18.07 1.11 18.77
CA SER A 305 19.49 1.37 18.50
C SER A 305 19.73 2.42 17.42
N GLY A 306 18.68 2.87 16.70
CA GLY A 306 18.79 3.78 15.57
C GLY A 306 19.24 3.09 14.25
N ALA A 307 19.49 1.78 14.25
CA ALA A 307 19.92 1.05 13.05
C ALA A 307 18.91 1.13 11.90
N GLY A 308 17.62 1.21 12.22
CA GLY A 308 16.55 1.43 11.23
C GLY A 308 16.64 2.80 10.57
N LEU A 309 16.91 3.85 11.33
CA LEU A 309 17.09 5.21 10.81
C LEU A 309 18.35 5.31 9.95
N ASP A 310 19.47 4.73 10.40
CA ASP A 310 20.70 4.69 9.62
C ASP A 310 20.50 3.96 8.29
N LYS A 311 19.75 2.87 8.30
CA LYS A 311 19.39 2.11 7.09
C LYS A 311 18.48 2.93 6.16
N PHE A 312 17.60 3.74 6.69
CA PHE A 312 16.76 4.67 5.90
C PHE A 312 17.63 5.76 5.24
N LYS A 313 18.62 6.32 5.96
CA LYS A 313 19.61 7.26 5.41
C LYS A 313 20.41 6.64 4.26
N GLU A 314 20.89 5.39 4.46
CA GLU A 314 21.62 4.66 3.41
C GLU A 314 20.75 4.47 2.15
N MET A 315 19.45 4.13 2.32
CA MET A 315 18.51 3.97 1.22
C MET A 315 18.30 5.29 0.48
N ILE A 316 18.06 6.39 1.22
CA ILE A 316 17.87 7.73 0.64
C ILE A 316 19.11 8.13 -0.17
N ALA A 317 20.31 8.03 0.41
CA ALA A 317 21.54 8.40 -0.24
C ALA A 317 21.83 7.55 -1.49
N ALA A 318 21.57 6.23 -1.42
CA ALA A 318 21.78 5.33 -2.55
C ALA A 318 20.82 5.61 -3.74
N GLN A 319 19.67 6.24 -3.48
CA GLN A 319 18.71 6.70 -4.48
C GLN A 319 18.83 8.21 -4.79
N GLY A 320 19.98 8.84 -4.47
CA GLY A 320 20.29 10.21 -4.83
C GLY A 320 19.58 11.29 -4.00
N GLY A 321 18.82 10.89 -2.97
CA GLY A 321 18.11 11.79 -2.07
C GLY A 321 19.01 12.43 -1.02
N ASP A 322 18.58 13.57 -0.49
CA ASP A 322 19.26 14.23 0.62
C ASP A 322 18.99 13.50 1.95
N ALA A 323 19.94 12.65 2.35
CA ALA A 323 19.80 11.87 3.58
C ALA A 323 19.80 12.71 4.86
N ARG A 324 20.18 14.00 4.80
CA ARG A 324 20.14 14.91 5.97
C ARG A 324 18.71 15.16 6.46
N VAL A 325 17.69 14.92 5.64
CA VAL A 325 16.29 15.01 6.07
C VAL A 325 15.98 14.09 7.25
N ALA A 326 16.72 13.01 7.40
CA ALA A 326 16.56 12.08 8.51
C ALA A 326 17.19 12.58 9.82
N ASP A 327 18.10 13.56 9.76
CA ASP A 327 18.66 14.24 10.92
C ASP A 327 17.92 15.55 11.23
N ASP A 328 17.41 16.21 10.19
CA ASP A 328 16.64 17.45 10.28
C ASP A 328 15.44 17.40 9.33
N VAL A 329 14.28 17.04 9.84
CA VAL A 329 13.01 16.99 9.10
C VAL A 329 12.58 18.36 8.56
N ASN A 330 13.22 19.45 9.01
CA ASN A 330 12.96 20.79 8.51
C ASN A 330 13.48 21.00 7.07
N LEU A 331 14.30 20.12 6.56
CA LEU A 331 14.74 20.11 5.16
C LEU A 331 13.70 19.55 4.20
N LEU A 332 12.63 18.89 4.71
CA LEU A 332 11.48 18.48 3.90
C LEU A 332 10.63 19.69 3.49
N PRO A 333 9.89 19.60 2.36
CA PRO A 333 8.97 20.65 1.93
C PRO A 333 7.95 21.01 3.02
N LYS A 334 7.68 22.31 3.19
CA LYS A 334 6.78 22.86 4.20
C LYS A 334 5.70 23.72 3.57
N ALA A 335 4.46 23.55 4.04
CA ALA A 335 3.36 24.42 3.67
C ALA A 335 3.55 25.85 4.22
N ARG A 336 3.09 26.83 3.44
CA ARG A 336 3.13 28.25 3.86
C ARG A 336 2.13 28.56 4.98
N HIS A 337 1.01 27.86 4.97
CA HIS A 337 -0.07 28.06 5.92
C HIS A 337 -0.35 26.77 6.67
N ILE A 338 -0.47 26.88 7.98
CA ILE A 338 -0.88 25.79 8.86
C ILE A 338 -2.09 26.32 9.63
N VAL A 339 -3.25 25.70 9.43
CA VAL A 339 -4.52 26.19 9.96
C VAL A 339 -5.16 25.11 10.82
N PRO A 340 -5.43 25.39 12.12
CA PRO A 340 -6.13 24.46 12.98
C PRO A 340 -7.60 24.36 12.62
N VAL A 341 -8.16 23.16 12.72
CA VAL A 341 -9.60 22.88 12.61
C VAL A 341 -10.14 22.59 14.00
N PRO A 342 -10.79 23.56 14.67
CA PRO A 342 -11.21 23.38 16.04
C PRO A 342 -12.46 22.50 16.16
N ALA A 343 -12.54 21.72 17.25
CA ALA A 343 -13.72 21.00 17.66
C ALA A 343 -14.89 21.97 17.93
N ALA A 344 -16.09 21.60 17.50
CA ALA A 344 -17.28 22.45 17.66
C ALA A 344 -17.86 22.39 19.09
N ARG A 345 -17.61 21.33 19.82
CA ARG A 345 -18.09 21.08 21.19
C ARG A 345 -17.16 20.11 21.91
N ASP A 346 -17.34 19.96 23.19
CA ASP A 346 -16.72 18.89 23.97
C ASP A 346 -17.24 17.52 23.51
N GLY A 347 -16.40 16.49 23.59
CA GLY A 347 -16.81 15.11 23.33
C GLY A 347 -15.66 14.18 22.99
N TYR A 348 -15.99 12.90 22.90
CA TYR A 348 -15.06 11.88 22.41
C TYR A 348 -15.13 11.78 20.90
N VAL A 349 -13.98 11.68 20.23
CA VAL A 349 -13.92 11.30 18.81
C VAL A 349 -14.39 9.86 18.67
N SER A 350 -15.57 9.66 18.08
CA SER A 350 -16.21 8.34 17.99
C SER A 350 -16.05 7.67 16.63
N ALA A 351 -15.91 8.45 15.57
CA ALA A 351 -15.71 7.95 14.21
C ALA A 351 -15.02 9.01 13.33
N MET A 352 -14.43 8.55 12.23
CA MET A 352 -13.87 9.39 11.17
C MET A 352 -14.32 8.87 9.81
N ASP A 353 -14.69 9.77 8.91
CA ASP A 353 -14.80 9.45 7.48
C ASP A 353 -13.40 9.51 6.86
N THR A 354 -12.67 8.41 6.99
CA THR A 354 -11.26 8.35 6.63
C THR A 354 -11.05 8.48 5.13
N MET A 355 -11.96 7.97 4.31
CA MET A 355 -11.91 8.13 2.86
C MET A 355 -12.06 9.61 2.48
N ALA A 356 -13.03 10.30 3.06
CA ALA A 356 -13.22 11.73 2.82
C ALA A 356 -12.03 12.56 3.31
N ILE A 357 -11.39 12.20 4.44
CA ILE A 357 -10.12 12.81 4.89
C ILE A 357 -9.03 12.67 3.82
N GLY A 358 -8.91 11.50 3.20
CA GLY A 358 -7.98 11.28 2.09
C GLY A 358 -8.29 12.16 0.88
N TYR A 359 -9.56 12.32 0.52
CA TYR A 359 -9.98 13.24 -0.56
C TYR A 359 -9.73 14.71 -0.22
N VAL A 360 -9.87 15.11 1.05
CA VAL A 360 -9.48 16.46 1.47
C VAL A 360 -7.98 16.67 1.27
N ALA A 361 -7.13 15.74 1.70
CA ALA A 361 -5.69 15.83 1.47
C ALA A 361 -5.35 15.91 -0.03
N GLN A 362 -6.02 15.10 -0.87
CA GLN A 362 -5.89 15.17 -2.33
C GLN A 362 -6.28 16.57 -2.86
N GLY A 363 -7.41 17.11 -2.44
CA GLY A 363 -7.89 18.43 -2.85
C GLY A 363 -7.02 19.59 -2.38
N LEU A 364 -6.23 19.41 -1.30
CA LEU A 364 -5.21 20.36 -0.85
C LEU A 364 -3.96 20.37 -1.75
N GLY A 365 -3.81 19.38 -2.64
CA GLY A 365 -2.66 19.21 -3.51
C GLY A 365 -1.76 18.03 -3.17
N ALA A 366 -2.05 17.27 -2.10
CA ALA A 366 -1.25 16.10 -1.72
C ALA A 366 -1.41 14.90 -2.68
N GLY A 367 -2.42 14.92 -3.56
CA GLY A 367 -2.68 13.86 -4.55
C GLY A 367 -3.10 14.43 -5.89
N ARG A 368 -3.28 13.55 -6.90
CA ARG A 368 -3.73 13.91 -8.24
C ARG A 368 -5.23 13.63 -8.39
N VAL A 369 -5.99 14.61 -8.84
CA VAL A 369 -7.37 14.46 -9.33
C VAL A 369 -7.34 14.02 -10.80
N GLN A 370 -6.40 14.60 -11.58
CA GLN A 370 -6.15 14.27 -12.97
C GLN A 370 -4.69 13.85 -13.18
N LYS A 371 -4.43 13.06 -14.21
CA LYS A 371 -3.08 12.56 -14.52
C LYS A 371 -2.02 13.67 -14.71
N ALA A 372 -2.46 14.84 -15.18
CA ALA A 372 -1.59 15.99 -15.44
C ALA A 372 -1.30 16.83 -14.18
N ASP A 373 -1.96 16.57 -13.06
CA ASP A 373 -1.79 17.38 -11.86
C ASP A 373 -0.38 17.23 -11.28
N VAL A 374 0.15 18.34 -10.82
CA VAL A 374 1.43 18.41 -10.10
C VAL A 374 1.12 18.34 -8.60
N ILE A 375 1.69 17.37 -7.92
CA ILE A 375 1.55 17.24 -6.46
C ILE A 375 2.31 18.34 -5.76
N ASP A 376 1.67 19.00 -4.77
CA ASP A 376 2.36 19.80 -3.77
C ASP A 376 2.86 18.86 -2.65
N PRO A 377 4.17 18.59 -2.54
CA PRO A 377 4.69 17.67 -1.55
C PRO A 377 4.52 18.16 -0.10
N ALA A 378 4.28 19.46 0.10
CA ALA A 378 4.10 20.07 1.42
C ALA A 378 2.65 20.03 1.91
N ALA A 379 1.68 19.78 0.99
CA ALA A 379 0.27 19.78 1.31
C ALA A 379 -0.16 18.54 2.08
N GLY A 380 -1.14 18.69 2.96
CA GLY A 380 -1.73 17.58 3.70
C GLY A 380 -2.41 17.97 5.01
N LEU A 381 -2.50 17.01 5.90
CA LEU A 381 -3.16 17.13 7.21
C LEU A 381 -2.27 16.50 8.29
N VAL A 382 -2.29 17.08 9.48
CA VAL A 382 -1.77 16.46 10.72
C VAL A 382 -2.93 16.32 11.69
N MET A 383 -3.28 15.08 12.04
CA MET A 383 -4.38 14.76 12.94
C MET A 383 -3.93 14.92 14.39
N ASP A 384 -4.55 15.83 15.14
CA ASP A 384 -4.30 16.01 16.57
C ASP A 384 -5.16 15.05 17.39
N ALA A 385 -6.37 14.76 16.92
CA ALA A 385 -7.32 13.89 17.60
C ALA A 385 -7.45 12.54 16.91
N ARG A 386 -7.62 11.50 17.70
CA ARG A 386 -7.75 10.09 17.27
C ARG A 386 -9.04 9.50 17.85
N ILE A 387 -9.59 8.45 17.22
CA ILE A 387 -10.75 7.73 17.77
C ILE A 387 -10.47 7.31 19.21
N GLY A 388 -11.36 7.71 20.11
CA GLY A 388 -11.28 7.49 21.54
C GLY A 388 -10.60 8.62 22.34
N ASN A 389 -10.08 9.67 21.70
CA ASN A 389 -9.63 10.86 22.42
C ASN A 389 -10.84 11.70 22.84
N PHE A 390 -10.77 12.30 24.02
CA PHE A 390 -11.66 13.38 24.41
C PHE A 390 -11.06 14.71 23.94
N VAL A 391 -11.89 15.60 23.42
CA VAL A 391 -11.50 16.94 22.96
C VAL A 391 -12.45 17.98 23.56
N HIS A 392 -11.92 19.15 23.88
CA HIS A 392 -12.73 20.29 24.31
C HIS A 392 -13.10 21.19 23.12
N ALA A 393 -14.19 21.91 23.25
CA ALA A 393 -14.59 22.91 22.27
C ALA A 393 -13.44 23.90 22.01
N GLY A 394 -13.09 24.09 20.74
CA GLY A 394 -11.96 24.95 20.34
C GLY A 394 -10.60 24.26 20.26
N GLU A 395 -10.42 23.07 20.84
CA GLU A 395 -9.20 22.28 20.63
C GLU A 395 -9.09 21.78 19.18
N PRO A 396 -7.87 21.69 18.60
CA PRO A 396 -7.71 21.25 17.22
C PRO A 396 -8.03 19.76 17.06
N LEU A 397 -8.86 19.45 16.09
CA LEU A 397 -9.05 18.07 15.58
C LEU A 397 -7.91 17.67 14.65
N CYS A 398 -7.45 18.62 13.85
CA CYS A 398 -6.30 18.49 12.96
C CYS A 398 -5.76 19.86 12.58
N HIS A 399 -4.57 19.86 11.97
CA HIS A 399 -3.99 21.01 11.28
C HIS A 399 -3.95 20.76 9.78
N ILE A 400 -4.45 21.73 8.99
CA ILE A 400 -4.38 21.73 7.52
C ILE A 400 -3.07 22.38 7.11
N HIS A 401 -2.27 21.66 6.32
CA HIS A 401 -1.03 22.12 5.70
C HIS A 401 -1.27 22.39 4.21
N ALA A 402 -1.40 23.66 3.80
CA ALA A 402 -1.67 24.03 2.41
C ALA A 402 -1.07 25.40 2.05
N ALA A 403 -0.90 25.67 0.74
CA ALA A 403 -0.54 26.99 0.25
C ALA A 403 -1.68 28.00 0.46
N ASP A 404 -2.94 27.55 0.25
CA ASP A 404 -4.17 28.31 0.51
C ASP A 404 -5.10 27.46 1.41
N ALA A 405 -5.44 28.01 2.58
CA ALA A 405 -6.23 27.30 3.58
C ALA A 405 -7.71 27.65 3.47
N ALA A 406 -8.56 26.77 2.98
CA ALA A 406 -10.02 26.97 2.96
C ALA A 406 -10.86 25.69 2.92
N LEU A 407 -10.48 24.61 3.62
CA LEU A 407 -11.27 23.38 3.62
C LEU A 407 -11.86 23.04 5.00
N ARG A 408 -13.13 22.61 5.00
CA ARG A 408 -13.86 22.26 6.22
C ARG A 408 -13.67 20.79 6.56
N MET A 409 -12.80 20.48 7.50
CA MET A 409 -12.56 19.12 8.02
C MET A 409 -13.48 18.74 9.19
N ARG A 410 -14.11 19.73 9.81
CA ARG A 410 -14.87 19.54 11.06
C ARG A 410 -15.98 18.50 10.94
N GLU A 411 -16.64 18.43 9.79
CA GLU A 411 -17.76 17.54 9.54
C GLU A 411 -17.35 16.07 9.33
N LEU A 412 -16.05 15.82 9.11
CA LEU A 412 -15.51 14.47 8.86
C LEU A 412 -15.12 13.74 10.15
N VAL A 413 -15.18 14.44 11.29
CA VAL A 413 -14.88 13.88 12.61
C VAL A 413 -16.14 13.91 13.46
N THR A 414 -16.63 12.75 13.85
CA THR A 414 -17.83 12.60 14.67
C THR A 414 -17.47 12.61 16.15
N LEU A 415 -18.16 13.46 16.93
CA LEU A 415 -18.02 13.53 18.38
C LEU A 415 -19.21 12.89 19.07
N SER A 416 -18.96 12.11 20.13
CA SER A 416 -19.96 11.51 21.03
C SER A 416 -19.76 11.96 22.47
N ASP A 417 -20.80 11.80 23.29
CA ASP A 417 -20.74 12.08 24.73
C ASP A 417 -20.09 10.93 25.52
N GLU A 418 -20.09 9.72 24.94
CA GLU A 418 -19.50 8.52 25.53
C GLU A 418 -18.23 8.10 24.80
N ALA A 419 -17.27 7.53 25.53
CA ALA A 419 -16.04 6.99 24.95
C ALA A 419 -16.37 5.80 24.03
N PRO A 420 -15.98 5.82 22.75
CA PRO A 420 -16.18 4.72 21.86
C PRO A 420 -15.23 3.56 22.17
N LYS A 421 -15.61 2.35 21.74
CA LYS A 421 -14.64 1.24 21.68
C LYS A 421 -13.67 1.52 20.53
N LYS A 422 -12.37 1.56 20.83
CA LYS A 422 -11.35 1.70 19.78
C LYS A 422 -11.38 0.50 18.84
N PRO A 423 -11.34 0.70 17.51
CA PRO A 423 -11.27 -0.39 16.56
C PRO A 423 -9.93 -1.13 16.69
N PRO A 424 -9.88 -2.45 16.42
CA PRO A 424 -8.63 -3.20 16.37
C PRO A 424 -7.69 -2.68 15.28
N LEU A 425 -6.39 -2.74 15.53
CA LEU A 425 -5.37 -2.44 14.51
C LEU A 425 -5.20 -3.59 13.52
N ILE A 426 -5.27 -4.82 14.03
CA ILE A 426 -5.14 -6.04 13.25
C ILE A 426 -6.40 -6.87 13.50
N TYR A 427 -7.08 -7.23 12.43
CA TYR A 427 -8.34 -7.97 12.48
C TYR A 427 -8.18 -9.44 12.18
N ALA A 428 -7.24 -9.81 11.32
CA ALA A 428 -6.98 -11.18 10.95
C ALA A 428 -5.58 -11.37 10.33
N THR A 429 -5.06 -12.58 10.44
CA THR A 429 -3.92 -13.07 9.66
C THR A 429 -4.43 -14.21 8.77
N VAL A 430 -4.09 -14.15 7.47
CA VAL A 430 -4.52 -15.14 6.47
C VAL A 430 -3.30 -15.83 5.89
N THR A 431 -3.29 -17.16 6.03
CA THR A 431 -2.25 -18.04 5.51
C THR A 431 -2.87 -19.05 4.52
N PRO A 432 -2.06 -19.86 3.83
CA PRO A 432 -2.61 -20.95 2.98
C PRO A 432 -3.49 -21.96 3.70
N GLU A 433 -3.42 -22.01 5.04
CA GLU A 433 -4.22 -22.89 5.90
C GLU A 433 -5.57 -22.26 6.29
N GLY A 434 -5.73 -20.96 6.11
CA GLY A 434 -6.97 -20.24 6.39
C GLY A 434 -6.76 -18.90 7.11
N ALA A 435 -7.88 -18.25 7.45
CA ALA A 435 -7.91 -17.00 8.18
C ALA A 435 -8.05 -17.25 9.70
N VAL A 436 -7.17 -16.64 10.47
CA VAL A 436 -7.25 -16.58 11.93
C VAL A 436 -7.59 -15.14 12.32
N ARG A 437 -8.75 -14.93 12.94
CA ARG A 437 -9.18 -13.61 13.44
C ARG A 437 -8.48 -13.30 14.75
N ALA A 438 -8.12 -12.03 14.95
CA ALA A 438 -7.49 -11.53 16.16
C ALA A 438 -8.49 -11.41 17.34
#